data_404aaeab14ec3ef912a84572f45f4e67
#
_entry.id   404aaeab14ec3ef912a84572f45f4e67
#
_cell.length_a   1.000
_cell.length_b   1.000
_cell.length_c   1.000
_cell.angle_alpha   90.00
_cell.angle_beta   90.00
_cell.angle_gamma   90.00
#
_symmetry.space_group_name_H-M   'P 1'
#
loop_
_entity.id
_entity.type
_entity.pdbx_description
1 polymer ?
#
loop_
_entity_poly.entity_id
_entity_poly.type
_entity_poly.pdbx_seq_one_letter_code
_entity_poly.pdbx_strand_id
1 'polypeptide(L)'
;MLVIPLAFWLAARYFPGMSVKLLAFAHARDVLGFHERQLDCAPEETPRALLSRVAPAFDCAGCRIAVDGEYHDWDAPIGAARELALIPPVSGG
;
A
#
# COMPACT_ATOMS: atom_id res chain seq x y z
N MET A 1 31.45 8.53 13.94
CA MET A 1 30.17 8.41 14.64
C MET A 1 29.05 8.36 13.61
N LEU A 2 28.19 7.38 13.72
CA LEU A 2 27.09 7.24 12.80
C LEU A 2 25.97 8.22 13.16
N VAL A 3 25.63 9.09 12.25
CA VAL A 3 24.54 10.04 12.48
C VAL A 3 23.31 9.56 11.73
N ILE A 4 22.27 9.25 12.45
CA ILE A 4 21.01 8.83 11.86
C ILE A 4 20.09 10.04 11.79
N PRO A 5 19.56 10.37 10.60
CA PRO A 5 18.70 11.54 10.47
C PRO A 5 17.49 11.48 11.40
N LEU A 6 17.08 12.64 11.90
CA LEU A 6 15.92 12.72 12.75
C LEU A 6 14.67 12.15 12.08
N ALA A 7 14.55 12.35 10.78
CA ALA A 7 13.41 11.83 10.03
C ALA A 7 13.33 10.30 10.12
N PHE A 8 14.46 9.62 10.16
CA PHE A 8 14.49 8.16 10.30
C PHE A 8 13.89 7.74 11.65
N TRP A 9 14.27 8.42 12.73
CA TRP A 9 13.77 8.12 14.04
C TRP A 9 12.27 8.38 14.17
N LEU A 10 11.79 9.45 13.55
CA LEU A 10 10.36 9.77 13.56
C LEU A 10 9.58 8.71 12.79
N ALA A 11 10.06 8.30 11.64
CA ALA A 11 9.42 7.25 10.86
C ALA A 11 9.38 5.94 11.65
N ALA A 12 10.48 5.58 12.30
CA ALA A 12 10.56 4.36 13.08
C ALA A 12 9.57 4.36 14.24
N ARG A 13 9.22 5.53 14.77
CA ARG A 13 8.23 5.64 15.84
C ARG A 13 6.82 5.41 15.33
N TYR A 14 6.53 5.85 14.10
CA TYR A 14 5.21 5.70 13.54
C TYR A 14 4.94 4.27 13.09
N PHE A 15 5.91 3.65 12.45
CA PHE A 15 5.72 2.33 11.85
C PHE A 15 5.25 1.25 12.83
N PRO A 16 5.80 1.13 14.04
CA PRO A 16 5.38 0.06 14.93
C PRO A 16 3.91 0.14 15.35
N GLY A 17 3.31 1.31 15.28
CA GLY A 17 1.94 1.49 15.71
C GLY A 17 0.92 1.53 14.60
N MET A 18 1.36 1.48 13.34
CA MET A 18 0.44 1.64 12.23
C MET A 18 0.66 0.54 11.18
N SER A 19 -0.42 -0.16 10.89
CA SER A 19 -0.43 -1.14 9.83
C SER A 19 -1.73 -1.02 9.05
N VAL A 20 -1.68 -1.48 7.81
CA VAL A 20 -2.83 -1.49 6.92
C VAL A 20 -2.97 -2.89 6.34
N LYS A 21 -4.19 -3.32 6.14
CA LYS A 21 -4.46 -4.60 5.49
C LYS A 21 -4.55 -4.35 3.99
N LEU A 22 -3.72 -5.03 3.22
CA LEU A 22 -3.80 -4.99 1.77
C LEU A 22 -4.52 -6.21 1.26
N LEU A 23 -5.59 -5.99 0.52
CA LEU A 23 -6.35 -7.04 -0.13
C LEU A 23 -6.00 -7.06 -1.62
N ALA A 24 -5.80 -8.25 -2.16
CA ALA A 24 -5.52 -8.44 -3.57
C ALA A 24 -6.53 -9.42 -4.15
N PHE A 25 -7.08 -9.09 -5.30
CA PHE A 25 -8.11 -9.88 -5.94
C PHE A 25 -7.70 -10.34 -7.33
N ALA A 26 -8.26 -11.46 -7.78
CA ALA A 26 -8.12 -11.98 -9.15
C ALA A 26 -6.64 -12.05 -9.57
N HIS A 27 -6.33 -11.45 -10.70
CA HIS A 27 -4.97 -11.48 -11.25
C HIS A 27 -3.93 -10.90 -10.28
N ALA A 28 -4.27 -9.85 -9.56
CA ALA A 28 -3.35 -9.26 -8.58
C ALA A 28 -2.99 -10.26 -7.49
N ARG A 29 -3.98 -11.02 -7.01
CA ARG A 29 -3.72 -12.08 -6.04
C ARG A 29 -2.74 -13.12 -6.58
N ASP A 30 -2.92 -13.50 -7.84
CA ASP A 30 -2.07 -14.52 -8.46
C ASP A 30 -0.64 -14.02 -8.61
N VAL A 31 -0.47 -12.77 -9.02
CA VAL A 31 0.86 -12.20 -9.23
C VAL A 31 1.56 -11.93 -7.90
N LEU A 32 0.85 -11.38 -6.92
CA LEU A 32 1.45 -11.05 -5.62
C LEU A 32 1.66 -12.26 -4.73
N GLY A 33 0.90 -13.33 -4.95
CA GLY A 33 1.05 -14.54 -4.17
C GLY A 33 0.31 -14.53 -2.84
N PHE A 34 -0.54 -13.53 -2.59
CA PHE A 34 -1.36 -13.49 -1.38
C PHE A 34 -2.70 -12.82 -1.67
N HIS A 35 -3.69 -13.16 -0.86
CA HIS A 35 -5.01 -12.56 -0.94
C HIS A 35 -5.14 -11.39 0.04
N GLU A 36 -4.51 -11.50 1.19
CA GLU A 36 -4.59 -10.51 2.26
C GLU A 36 -3.25 -10.49 2.99
N ARG A 37 -2.78 -9.31 3.33
CA ARG A 37 -1.54 -9.18 4.06
C ARG A 37 -1.53 -7.89 4.87
N GLN A 38 -1.04 -7.96 6.11
CA GLN A 38 -0.81 -6.80 6.93
C GLN A 38 0.52 -6.16 6.58
N LEU A 39 0.52 -4.86 6.38
CA LEU A 39 1.72 -4.12 6.00
C LEU A 39 1.92 -2.94 6.93
N ASP A 40 3.16 -2.74 7.37
CA ASP A 40 3.50 -1.54 8.12
C ASP A 40 3.56 -0.36 7.16
N CYS A 41 3.02 0.77 7.61
CA CYS A 41 3.01 1.98 6.77
C CYS A 41 2.94 3.23 7.64
N ALA A 42 3.19 4.37 7.02
CA ALA A 42 3.03 5.68 7.65
C ALA A 42 1.82 6.39 7.04
N PRO A 43 1.17 7.29 7.79
CA PRO A 43 -0.01 8.00 7.27
C PRO A 43 0.28 8.82 6.01
N GLU A 44 1.50 9.30 5.85
CA GLU A 44 1.89 10.10 4.69
C GLU A 44 2.17 9.26 3.46
N GLU A 45 2.32 7.96 3.63
CA GLU A 45 2.64 7.09 2.50
C GLU A 45 1.45 7.01 1.54
N THR A 46 1.74 7.05 0.24
CA THR A 46 0.71 6.91 -0.79
C THR A 46 0.55 5.44 -1.15
N PRO A 47 -0.60 5.06 -1.71
CA PRO A 47 -0.76 3.70 -2.21
C PRO A 47 0.31 3.30 -3.21
N ARG A 48 0.69 4.21 -4.11
CA ARG A 48 1.73 3.92 -5.09
C ARG A 48 3.07 3.62 -4.42
N ALA A 49 3.46 4.43 -3.43
CA ALA A 49 4.72 4.23 -2.72
C ALA A 49 4.69 2.91 -1.95
N LEU A 50 3.57 2.61 -1.32
CA LEU A 50 3.43 1.37 -0.57
C LEU A 50 3.57 0.15 -1.48
N LEU A 51 2.87 0.14 -2.61
CA LEU A 51 2.97 -0.95 -3.57
C LEU A 51 4.39 -1.09 -4.13
N SER A 52 5.05 0.02 -4.43
CA SER A 52 6.43 -0.02 -4.94
C SER A 52 7.38 -0.62 -3.91
N ARG A 53 7.14 -0.38 -2.64
CA ARG A 53 7.98 -0.90 -1.57
C ARG A 53 7.75 -2.39 -1.34
N VAL A 54 6.50 -2.83 -1.40
CA VAL A 54 6.12 -4.20 -1.06
C VAL A 54 6.22 -5.13 -2.26
N ALA A 55 5.93 -4.63 -3.44
CA ALA A 55 5.88 -5.44 -4.66
C ALA A 55 6.43 -4.66 -5.85
N PRO A 56 7.73 -4.37 -5.86
CA PRO A 56 8.32 -3.49 -6.88
C PRO A 56 8.17 -4.00 -8.31
N ALA A 57 8.02 -5.29 -8.48
CA ALA A 57 7.86 -5.88 -9.82
C ALA A 57 6.41 -5.93 -10.29
N PHE A 58 5.47 -5.56 -9.44
CA PHE A 58 4.07 -5.62 -9.82
C PHE A 58 3.68 -4.43 -10.68
N ASP A 59 3.10 -4.73 -11.85
CA ASP A 59 2.61 -3.69 -12.75
C ASP A 59 1.15 -3.38 -12.38
N CYS A 60 0.94 -2.21 -11.82
CA CYS A 60 -0.40 -1.80 -11.42
C CYS A 60 -1.11 -0.94 -12.47
N ALA A 61 -0.63 -0.95 -13.71
CA ALA A 61 -1.27 -0.20 -14.78
C ALA A 61 -2.71 -0.68 -14.97
N GLY A 62 -3.63 0.25 -15.01
CA GLY A 62 -5.05 -0.07 -15.14
C GLY A 62 -5.73 -0.52 -13.84
N CYS A 63 -4.97 -0.78 -12.80
CA CYS A 63 -5.56 -1.13 -11.51
C CYS A 63 -6.06 0.12 -10.78
N ARG A 64 -7.04 -0.08 -9.93
CA ARG A 64 -7.53 0.97 -9.04
C ARG A 64 -7.23 0.58 -7.62
N ILE A 65 -7.20 1.56 -6.74
CA ILE A 65 -7.00 1.33 -5.32
C ILE A 65 -8.19 1.89 -4.55
N ALA A 66 -8.66 1.13 -3.60
CA ALA A 66 -9.69 1.59 -2.68
C ALA A 66 -9.09 1.66 -1.28
N VAL A 67 -9.42 2.71 -0.55
CA VAL A 67 -8.98 2.92 0.81
C VAL A 67 -10.23 2.93 1.70
N ASP A 68 -10.29 2.00 2.62
CA ASP A 68 -11.46 1.82 3.51
C ASP A 68 -12.78 1.78 2.72
N GLY A 69 -12.77 1.07 1.59
CA GLY A 69 -13.96 0.87 0.79
C GLY A 69 -14.28 1.94 -0.23
N GLU A 70 -13.45 2.96 -0.37
CA GLU A 70 -13.69 4.04 -1.32
C GLU A 70 -12.52 4.17 -2.28
N TYR A 71 -12.80 4.42 -3.55
CA TYR A 71 -11.74 4.66 -4.52
C TYR A 71 -10.87 5.84 -4.08
N HIS A 72 -9.59 5.71 -4.29
CA HIS A 72 -8.59 6.64 -3.78
C HIS A 72 -7.57 6.95 -4.87
N ASP A 73 -7.01 8.14 -4.80
CA ASP A 73 -5.94 8.55 -5.71
C ASP A 73 -4.66 7.80 -5.34
N TRP A 74 -3.99 7.24 -6.32
CA TRP A 74 -2.74 6.52 -6.12
C TRP A 74 -1.66 7.37 -5.43
N ASP A 75 -1.72 8.67 -5.62
CA ASP A 75 -0.69 9.60 -5.15
C ASP A 75 -1.15 10.46 -3.98
N ALA A 76 -2.26 10.13 -3.36
CA ALA A 76 -2.72 10.81 -2.15
C ALA A 76 -2.37 9.99 -0.91
N PRO A 77 -1.99 10.63 0.20
CA PRO A 77 -1.67 9.92 1.43
C PRO A 77 -2.82 9.03 1.92
N ILE A 78 -2.47 7.88 2.44
CA ILE A 78 -3.50 6.94 2.92
C ILE A 78 -4.07 7.34 4.27
N GLY A 79 -3.41 8.23 5.01
CA GLY A 79 -3.89 8.67 6.31
C GLY A 79 -3.99 7.54 7.32
N ALA A 80 -5.03 7.56 8.11
CA ALA A 80 -5.27 6.55 9.14
C ALA A 80 -6.07 5.37 8.61
N ALA A 81 -5.87 4.99 7.36
CA ALA A 81 -6.61 3.90 6.73
C ALA A 81 -6.35 2.56 7.42
N ARG A 82 -7.34 1.72 7.40
CA ARG A 82 -7.24 0.35 7.92
C ARG A 82 -7.06 -0.68 6.84
N GLU A 83 -7.57 -0.40 5.64
CA GLU A 83 -7.61 -1.39 4.57
C GLU A 83 -7.38 -0.73 3.23
N LEU A 84 -6.56 -1.36 2.42
CA LEU A 84 -6.36 -1.02 1.01
C LEU A 84 -6.81 -2.21 0.18
N ALA A 85 -7.53 -1.95 -0.89
CA ALA A 85 -7.93 -3.01 -1.82
C ALA A 85 -7.37 -2.71 -3.20
N LEU A 86 -6.59 -3.62 -3.73
CA LEU A 86 -6.04 -3.51 -5.07
C LEU A 86 -7.00 -4.16 -6.03
N ILE A 87 -7.60 -3.35 -6.89
CA ILE A 87 -8.65 -3.79 -7.80
C ILE A 87 -8.09 -3.83 -9.21
N PRO A 88 -7.93 -5.02 -9.78
CA PRO A 88 -7.40 -5.13 -11.14
C PRO A 88 -8.36 -4.55 -12.17
N PRO A 89 -7.87 -4.25 -13.38
CA PRO A 89 -8.76 -3.75 -14.42
C PRO A 89 -9.81 -4.79 -14.77
N VAL A 90 -11.01 -4.32 -15.05
CA VAL A 90 -12.07 -5.19 -15.52
C VAL A 90 -11.70 -5.66 -16.89
N SER A 91 -11.54 -6.97 -17.06
CA SER A 91 -11.28 -7.50 -18.38
C SER A 91 -12.57 -7.35 -19.17
N GLY A 92 -12.52 -6.50 -20.07
CA GLY A 92 -13.56 -6.05 -20.84
C GLY A 92 -14.48 -6.97 -21.46
N GLY A 93 -14.72 -7.42 -21.28
CA GLY A 93 -15.71 -8.12 -21.88
C GLY A 93 -16.70 -7.34 -22.57
#